data_efd01fb0c625f6f5476328b799a258de
#
_entry.id   efd01fb0c625f6f5476328b799a258de
#
_cell.length_a   1.000
_cell.length_b   1.000
_cell.length_c   1.000
_cell.angle_alpha   90.00
_cell.angle_beta   90.00
_cell.angle_gamma   90.00
#
_symmetry.space_group_name_H-M   'P 1'
#
loop_
_entity.id
_entity.type
_entity.pdbx_description
1 polymer ?
#
loop_
_entity_poly.entity_id
_entity_poly.type
_entity_poly.pdbx_seq_one_letter_code
_entity_poly.pdbx_strand_id
1 'polypeptide(L)'
;MELLSVTMNDGVKPRSEIEGKDNSSEDKSNYKIVRKGDMVYNSMRMWQGANGISPCDGIVSPAYTILMPKQEINNGYFAALFKSANLINEFRKNSQGMTSDTWNLKYPQIETIKVQIPSVSEQDKVSEMFSVLDERIAAQSRLVESLKKYKRGLLSAVFSQNVSMFSTADFYAFSELAVRRSEKYDPKCNAHAVCIELEHIEQETGRIIGSTCADYQNSIKTVCKPGDVMFGKLRPYLRKYAFVQKECVCSSEIWSLIPTDIVIPKYLFYLIQSEAFMKVANVSSGTKMPRAEWSTIAKSGYLIPSKDDQQATVDILETTDRIIVSHVASYDRLIEYKKGLLQRLFI
;
A
#
# COMPACT_ATOMS: atom_id res chain seq x y z
N MET A 1 30.70 1.89 8.60
CA MET A 1 29.64 1.43 9.51
C MET A 1 28.30 1.60 8.83
N GLU A 2 27.36 0.65 9.03
CA GLU A 2 26.02 0.70 8.46
C GLU A 2 25.24 1.88 9.02
N LEU A 3 24.55 2.63 8.16
CA LEU A 3 23.67 3.71 8.58
C LEU A 3 22.30 3.12 8.93
N LEU A 4 21.87 3.34 10.16
CA LEU A 4 20.58 2.84 10.65
C LEU A 4 19.60 3.99 10.85
N SER A 5 18.32 3.71 10.62
CA SER A 5 17.21 4.62 10.88
C SER A 5 16.17 3.99 11.77
N VAL A 6 15.53 4.83 12.58
CA VAL A 6 14.46 4.41 13.50
C VAL A 6 13.11 4.79 12.91
N THR A 7 12.32 3.79 12.59
CA THR A 7 10.97 3.96 12.05
C THR A 7 9.90 3.71 13.14
N MET A 8 8.70 4.20 12.91
CA MET A 8 7.57 3.99 13.81
C MET A 8 7.08 2.54 13.79
N ASN A 9 6.99 1.95 12.59
CA ASN A 9 6.37 0.64 12.39
C ASN A 9 7.39 -0.51 12.52
N ASP A 10 8.56 -0.36 11.87
CA ASP A 10 9.54 -1.44 11.73
C ASP A 10 10.70 -1.36 12.74
N GLY A 11 10.70 -0.35 13.63
CA GLY A 11 11.81 -0.15 14.57
C GLY A 11 13.10 0.31 13.91
N VAL A 12 14.22 -0.31 14.24
CA VAL A 12 15.56 0.04 13.72
C VAL A 12 15.87 -0.82 12.50
N LYS A 13 16.20 -0.17 11.37
CA LYS A 13 16.56 -0.84 10.10
C LYS A 13 17.74 -0.14 9.42
N PRO A 14 18.50 -0.87 8.57
CA PRO A 14 19.43 -0.23 7.64
C PRO A 14 18.69 0.82 6.78
N ARG A 15 19.34 1.98 6.59
CA ARG A 15 18.75 3.06 5.77
C ARG A 15 18.52 2.62 4.33
N SER A 16 19.36 1.74 3.82
CA SER A 16 19.24 1.13 2.48
C SER A 16 17.94 0.33 2.26
N GLU A 17 17.31 -0.16 3.34
CA GLU A 17 16.07 -0.93 3.28
C GLU A 17 14.80 -0.06 3.41
N ILE A 18 14.95 1.26 3.58
CA ILE A 18 13.85 2.19 3.77
C ILE A 18 13.62 2.98 2.49
N GLU A 19 12.43 2.88 1.94
CA GLU A 19 12.03 3.64 0.75
C GLU A 19 12.04 5.15 1.01
N GLY A 20 12.31 5.90 -0.04
CA GLY A 20 12.30 7.36 -0.05
C GLY A 20 13.69 7.99 -0.03
N LYS A 21 13.71 9.32 -0.16
CA LYS A 21 14.94 10.10 -0.24
C LYS A 21 15.75 9.97 1.04
N ASP A 22 17.05 9.71 0.92
CA ASP A 22 17.98 9.81 2.04
C ASP A 22 18.26 11.29 2.36
N ASN A 23 17.81 11.72 3.53
CA ASN A 23 18.02 13.07 4.04
C ASN A 23 19.15 13.11 5.09
N SER A 24 19.95 12.05 5.21
CA SER A 24 21.10 12.04 6.12
C SER A 24 22.17 13.01 5.67
N SER A 25 22.89 13.63 6.62
CA SER A 25 24.03 14.50 6.31
C SER A 25 25.13 13.71 5.58
N GLU A 26 25.85 14.34 4.65
CA GLU A 26 27.07 13.77 4.07
C GLU A 26 28.16 13.58 5.12
N ASP A 27 28.34 14.59 6.01
CA ASP A 27 29.21 14.49 7.18
C ASP A 27 28.52 13.68 8.29
N LYS A 28 29.11 12.56 8.64
CA LYS A 28 28.66 11.63 9.68
C LYS A 28 29.52 11.64 10.95
N SER A 29 30.42 12.61 11.09
CA SER A 29 31.32 12.72 12.23
C SER A 29 30.60 12.81 13.59
N ASN A 30 29.42 13.42 13.60
CA ASN A 30 28.57 13.59 14.79
C ASN A 30 27.55 12.45 15.00
N TYR A 31 27.60 11.39 14.16
CA TYR A 31 26.66 10.27 14.30
C TYR A 31 27.07 9.40 15.49
N LYS A 32 26.06 8.84 16.16
CA LYS A 32 26.25 8.02 17.35
C LYS A 32 26.48 6.57 16.96
N ILE A 33 27.44 5.92 17.58
CA ILE A 33 27.67 4.48 17.42
C ILE A 33 26.57 3.72 18.18
N VAL A 34 26.00 2.73 17.52
CA VAL A 34 25.02 1.81 18.09
C VAL A 34 25.51 0.37 17.92
N ARG A 35 25.30 -0.47 18.93
CA ARG A 35 25.65 -1.88 18.91
C ARG A 35 24.41 -2.74 18.69
N LYS A 36 24.62 -3.93 18.13
CA LYS A 36 23.56 -4.93 18.05
C LYS A 36 22.95 -5.18 19.44
N GLY A 37 21.62 -5.11 19.51
CA GLY A 37 20.89 -5.29 20.76
C GLY A 37 20.62 -4.01 21.55
N ASP A 38 21.24 -2.88 21.19
CA ASP A 38 20.95 -1.58 21.82
C ASP A 38 19.53 -1.11 21.47
N MET A 39 18.88 -0.50 22.44
CA MET A 39 17.60 0.15 22.24
C MET A 39 17.80 1.59 21.76
N VAL A 40 17.17 1.94 20.66
CA VAL A 40 17.26 3.27 20.02
C VAL A 40 15.89 3.85 19.81
N TYR A 41 15.73 5.15 20.10
CA TYR A 41 14.52 5.85 19.75
C TYR A 41 14.77 7.15 18.96
N ASN A 42 13.82 7.52 18.13
CA ASN A 42 13.78 8.78 17.41
C ASN A 42 13.13 9.84 18.30
N SER A 43 13.89 10.78 18.83
CA SER A 43 13.38 11.77 19.79
C SER A 43 12.29 12.67 19.21
N MET A 44 12.29 12.92 17.91
CA MET A 44 11.25 13.71 17.23
C MET A 44 9.96 12.92 16.93
N ARG A 45 10.00 11.59 17.02
CA ARG A 45 8.87 10.70 16.71
C ARG A 45 8.59 9.71 17.86
N MET A 46 9.23 9.88 19.01
CA MET A 46 9.00 8.99 20.16
C MET A 46 7.56 9.06 20.67
N TRP A 47 6.94 10.20 20.58
CA TRP A 47 5.52 10.40 20.89
C TRP A 47 4.56 9.60 19.98
N GLN A 48 5.06 9.01 18.91
CA GLN A 48 4.37 8.04 18.03
C GLN A 48 4.88 6.60 18.24
N GLY A 49 5.82 6.38 19.17
CA GLY A 49 6.41 5.07 19.47
C GLY A 49 7.55 4.68 18.53
N ALA A 50 8.22 5.64 17.89
CA ALA A 50 9.37 5.37 17.01
C ALA A 50 10.60 4.95 17.82
N ASN A 51 10.71 3.66 18.12
CA ASN A 51 11.81 3.01 18.82
C ASN A 51 12.00 1.57 18.33
N GLY A 52 13.12 0.96 18.67
CA GLY A 52 13.39 -0.44 18.39
C GLY A 52 14.76 -0.89 18.87
N ILE A 53 15.04 -2.16 18.63
CA ILE A 53 16.34 -2.78 18.94
C ILE A 53 17.19 -2.78 17.68
N SER A 54 18.47 -2.42 17.82
CA SER A 54 19.40 -2.45 16.68
C SER A 54 19.68 -3.89 16.25
N PRO A 55 19.48 -4.22 14.96
CA PRO A 55 19.73 -5.56 14.45
C PRO A 55 21.23 -5.86 14.25
N CYS A 56 22.06 -4.81 14.17
CA CYS A 56 23.50 -4.92 13.91
C CYS A 56 24.25 -3.70 14.48
N ASP A 57 25.56 -3.78 14.46
CA ASP A 57 26.43 -2.64 14.75
C ASP A 57 26.33 -1.60 13.61
N GLY A 58 26.24 -0.32 13.98
CA GLY A 58 26.10 0.74 12.99
C GLY A 58 26.21 2.14 13.58
N ILE A 59 25.72 3.11 12.82
CA ILE A 59 25.62 4.51 13.24
C ILE A 59 24.20 5.04 13.04
N VAL A 60 23.80 5.94 13.93
CA VAL A 60 22.48 6.59 13.90
C VAL A 60 22.61 8.10 13.96
N SER A 61 21.62 8.81 13.41
CA SER A 61 21.55 10.27 13.45
C SER A 61 21.71 10.83 14.86
N PRO A 62 22.33 12.01 15.04
CA PRO A 62 22.38 12.70 16.33
C PRO A 62 21.02 12.96 16.98
N ALA A 63 19.96 13.06 16.15
CA ALA A 63 18.58 13.20 16.63
C ALA A 63 18.01 11.96 17.30
N TYR A 64 18.68 10.82 17.19
CA TYR A 64 18.27 9.59 17.86
C TYR A 64 18.99 9.41 19.19
N THR A 65 18.33 8.76 20.13
CA THR A 65 18.90 8.48 21.45
C THR A 65 19.04 6.98 21.63
N ILE A 66 20.25 6.56 22.06
CA ILE A 66 20.54 5.17 22.41
C ILE A 66 20.35 5.07 23.92
N LEU A 67 19.53 4.12 24.35
CA LEU A 67 19.28 3.86 25.77
C LEU A 67 20.16 2.72 26.24
N MET A 68 20.88 2.96 27.34
CA MET A 68 21.67 1.95 28.03
C MET A 68 21.01 1.61 29.36
N PRO A 69 20.69 0.34 29.62
CA PRO A 69 20.07 -0.05 30.89
C PRO A 69 21.02 0.15 32.08
N LYS A 70 20.46 0.61 33.19
CA LYS A 70 21.20 0.75 34.47
C LYS A 70 21.10 -0.49 35.35
N GLN A 71 20.25 -1.45 34.98
CA GLN A 71 20.05 -2.73 35.66
C GLN A 71 19.75 -3.81 34.63
N GLU A 72 19.75 -5.05 35.05
CA GLU A 72 19.38 -6.14 34.15
C GLU A 72 17.92 -6.03 33.71
N ILE A 73 17.70 -5.93 32.40
CA ILE A 73 16.39 -5.83 31.76
C ILE A 73 16.43 -6.51 30.38
N ASN A 74 15.27 -6.80 29.83
CA ASN A 74 15.14 -7.21 28.41
C ASN A 74 14.83 -6.00 27.53
N ASN A 75 15.75 -5.63 26.65
CA ASN A 75 15.58 -4.48 25.74
C ASN A 75 14.39 -4.66 24.79
N GLY A 76 14.10 -5.88 24.33
CA GLY A 76 12.94 -6.19 23.49
C GLY A 76 11.60 -5.94 24.19
N TYR A 77 11.52 -6.29 25.49
CA TYR A 77 10.37 -5.96 26.32
C TYR A 77 10.14 -4.43 26.37
N PHE A 78 11.20 -3.66 26.62
CA PHE A 78 11.10 -2.20 26.67
C PHE A 78 10.76 -1.60 25.31
N ALA A 79 11.26 -2.14 24.20
CA ALA A 79 10.89 -1.71 22.88
C ALA A 79 9.38 -1.92 22.58
N ALA A 80 8.80 -2.99 23.12
CA ALA A 80 7.36 -3.24 23.04
C ALA A 80 6.58 -2.34 24.00
N LEU A 81 7.00 -2.24 25.26
CA LEU A 81 6.40 -1.38 26.29
C LEU A 81 6.31 0.08 25.80
N PHE A 82 7.33 0.60 25.15
CA PHE A 82 7.37 1.96 24.62
C PHE A 82 6.41 2.21 23.44
N LYS A 83 5.79 1.17 22.91
CA LYS A 83 4.71 1.24 21.92
C LYS A 83 3.31 1.10 22.55
N SER A 84 3.23 0.92 23.88
CA SER A 84 1.95 0.87 24.57
C SER A 84 1.22 2.22 24.53
N ALA A 85 -0.12 2.18 24.52
CA ALA A 85 -0.94 3.39 24.48
C ALA A 85 -0.67 4.32 25.66
N ASN A 86 -0.46 3.75 26.87
CA ASN A 86 -0.18 4.49 28.08
C ASN A 86 1.13 5.27 27.96
N LEU A 87 2.23 4.62 27.57
CA LEU A 87 3.51 5.31 27.43
C LEU A 87 3.57 6.28 26.26
N ILE A 88 2.94 5.97 25.13
CA ILE A 88 2.80 6.93 24.04
C ILE A 88 2.10 8.21 24.50
N ASN A 89 1.08 8.09 25.35
CA ASN A 89 0.40 9.25 25.92
C ASN A 89 1.32 10.05 26.88
N GLU A 90 2.10 9.36 27.74
CA GLU A 90 3.10 10.02 28.59
C GLU A 90 4.20 10.68 27.74
N PHE A 91 4.67 10.04 26.69
CA PHE A 91 5.65 10.62 25.76
C PHE A 91 5.12 11.90 25.08
N ARG A 92 3.84 11.93 24.71
CA ARG A 92 3.18 13.14 24.17
C ARG A 92 3.18 14.28 25.18
N LYS A 93 2.77 14.00 26.42
CA LYS A 93 2.72 15.01 27.49
C LYS A 93 4.10 15.61 27.81
N ASN A 94 5.15 14.79 27.71
CA ASN A 94 6.51 15.19 28.04
C ASN A 94 7.33 15.67 26.83
N SER A 95 6.75 15.62 25.61
CA SER A 95 7.38 16.15 24.40
C SER A 95 7.31 17.67 24.36
N GLN A 96 8.38 18.31 23.91
CA GLN A 96 8.51 19.76 23.81
C GLN A 96 8.48 20.19 22.34
N GLY A 97 7.79 21.29 22.02
CA GLY A 97 7.68 21.87 20.67
C GLY A 97 6.38 22.62 20.51
N MET A 98 6.33 23.59 19.60
CA MET A 98 5.13 24.42 19.35
C MET A 98 4.03 23.67 18.57
N THR A 99 4.44 22.76 17.70
CA THR A 99 3.54 21.94 16.87
C THR A 99 3.97 20.48 16.92
N SER A 100 3.08 19.56 16.58
CA SER A 100 3.38 18.11 16.57
C SER A 100 4.59 17.76 15.68
N ASP A 101 4.85 18.52 14.62
CA ASP A 101 6.00 18.28 13.74
C ASP A 101 7.34 18.68 14.36
N THR A 102 7.31 19.57 15.36
CA THR A 102 8.50 20.01 16.10
C THR A 102 8.66 19.35 17.46
N TRP A 103 7.72 18.49 17.88
CA TRP A 103 7.80 17.80 19.14
C TRP A 103 9.05 16.92 19.24
N ASN A 104 9.70 17.03 20.38
CA ASN A 104 10.95 16.35 20.67
C ASN A 104 10.93 15.84 22.12
N LEU A 105 11.14 14.55 22.33
CA LEU A 105 11.28 13.93 23.63
C LEU A 105 12.75 13.61 23.87
N LYS A 106 13.44 14.48 24.59
CA LYS A 106 14.86 14.30 24.97
C LYS A 106 15.00 13.38 26.18
N TYR A 107 16.21 12.88 26.40
CA TYR A 107 16.49 11.95 27.52
C TYR A 107 16.06 12.49 28.88
N PRO A 108 16.33 13.78 29.28
CA PRO A 108 15.92 14.30 30.60
C PRO A 108 14.42 14.21 30.88
N GLN A 109 13.57 14.23 29.83
CA GLN A 109 12.12 14.10 30.00
C GLN A 109 11.72 12.62 30.11
N ILE A 110 12.32 11.72 29.32
CA ILE A 110 11.97 10.30 29.36
C ILE A 110 12.41 9.64 30.67
N GLU A 111 13.55 10.02 31.24
CA GLU A 111 14.07 9.45 32.52
C GLU A 111 13.19 9.76 33.74
N THR A 112 12.31 10.76 33.65
CA THR A 112 11.36 11.09 34.73
C THR A 112 10.11 10.21 34.70
N ILE A 113 9.86 9.48 33.61
CA ILE A 113 8.68 8.65 33.46
C ILE A 113 8.89 7.35 34.22
N LYS A 114 8.05 7.13 35.25
CA LYS A 114 8.10 5.91 36.05
C LYS A 114 7.23 4.82 35.44
N VAL A 115 7.76 3.62 35.35
CA VAL A 115 7.08 2.42 34.88
C VAL A 115 7.20 1.30 35.90
N GLN A 116 6.14 0.49 36.00
CA GLN A 116 6.21 -0.79 36.71
C GLN A 116 6.62 -1.87 35.71
N ILE A 117 7.58 -2.67 36.08
CA ILE A 117 8.11 -3.73 35.23
C ILE A 117 8.04 -5.07 35.96
N PRO A 118 7.73 -6.16 35.25
CA PRO A 118 7.74 -7.51 35.81
C PRO A 118 9.18 -8.05 35.99
N SER A 119 9.30 -9.28 36.48
CA SER A 119 10.59 -9.96 36.57
C SER A 119 11.26 -10.11 35.19
N VAL A 120 12.59 -10.21 35.15
CA VAL A 120 13.34 -10.39 33.87
C VAL A 120 12.83 -11.62 33.11
N SER A 121 12.54 -12.72 33.81
CA SER A 121 11.98 -13.93 33.17
C SER A 121 10.63 -13.69 32.49
N GLU A 122 9.79 -12.83 33.03
CA GLU A 122 8.51 -12.44 32.39
C GLU A 122 8.74 -11.46 31.23
N GLN A 123 9.70 -10.54 31.38
CA GLN A 123 10.12 -9.66 30.28
C GLN A 123 10.62 -10.47 29.09
N ASP A 124 11.40 -11.53 29.32
CA ASP A 124 11.91 -12.42 28.26
C ASP A 124 10.78 -13.10 27.51
N LYS A 125 9.78 -13.65 28.20
CA LYS A 125 8.61 -14.29 27.58
C LYS A 125 7.80 -13.32 26.71
N VAL A 126 7.59 -12.12 27.22
CA VAL A 126 6.86 -11.07 26.46
C VAL A 126 7.66 -10.62 25.25
N SER A 127 8.97 -10.43 25.40
CA SER A 127 9.87 -10.05 24.31
C SER A 127 9.89 -11.11 23.21
N GLU A 128 10.05 -12.38 23.57
CA GLU A 128 10.02 -13.51 22.63
C GLU A 128 8.69 -13.57 21.86
N MET A 129 7.57 -13.43 22.56
CA MET A 129 6.25 -13.43 21.93
C MET A 129 6.11 -12.32 20.87
N PHE A 130 6.54 -11.09 21.17
CA PHE A 130 6.51 -9.99 20.19
C PHE A 130 7.51 -10.21 19.06
N SER A 131 8.69 -10.77 19.32
CA SER A 131 9.65 -11.10 18.28
C SER A 131 9.09 -12.10 17.27
N VAL A 132 8.51 -13.20 17.75
CA VAL A 132 7.87 -14.21 16.89
C VAL A 132 6.70 -13.60 16.07
N LEU A 133 5.93 -12.72 16.71
CA LEU A 133 4.82 -12.04 16.01
C LEU A 133 5.33 -11.09 14.93
N ASP A 134 6.39 -10.36 15.19
CA ASP A 134 7.02 -9.44 14.22
C ASP A 134 7.64 -10.21 13.04
N GLU A 135 8.30 -11.33 13.31
CA GLU A 135 8.80 -12.22 12.26
C GLU A 135 7.67 -12.74 11.36
N ARG A 136 6.54 -13.13 11.97
CA ARG A 136 5.36 -13.60 11.24
C ARG A 136 4.73 -12.48 10.39
N ILE A 137 4.62 -11.27 10.92
CA ILE A 137 4.13 -10.10 10.19
C ILE A 137 5.05 -9.80 9.00
N ALA A 138 6.37 -9.79 9.21
CA ALA A 138 7.34 -9.55 8.16
C ALA A 138 7.32 -10.66 7.08
N ALA A 139 7.18 -11.91 7.47
CA ALA A 139 7.03 -13.03 6.52
C ALA A 139 5.75 -12.91 5.68
N GLN A 140 4.63 -12.55 6.32
CA GLN A 140 3.35 -12.35 5.65
C GLN A 140 3.42 -11.17 4.66
N SER A 141 4.07 -10.07 5.02
CA SER A 141 4.30 -8.92 4.13
C SER A 141 5.11 -9.33 2.89
N ARG A 142 6.23 -10.04 3.08
CA ARG A 142 7.05 -10.54 1.95
C ARG A 142 6.27 -11.49 1.03
N LEU A 143 5.41 -12.33 1.60
CA LEU A 143 4.55 -13.22 0.82
C LEU A 143 3.56 -12.43 -0.06
N VAL A 144 2.90 -11.42 0.50
CA VAL A 144 1.99 -10.53 -0.25
C VAL A 144 2.72 -9.86 -1.41
N GLU A 145 3.91 -9.30 -1.19
CA GLU A 145 4.69 -8.67 -2.25
C GLU A 145 5.14 -9.67 -3.33
N SER A 146 5.52 -10.87 -2.93
CA SER A 146 5.88 -11.95 -3.87
C SER A 146 4.68 -12.37 -4.74
N LEU A 147 3.49 -12.48 -4.15
CA LEU A 147 2.26 -12.80 -4.88
C LEU A 147 1.86 -11.67 -5.85
N LYS A 148 1.98 -10.42 -5.46
CA LYS A 148 1.76 -9.27 -6.36
C LYS A 148 2.76 -9.28 -7.52
N LYS A 149 4.03 -9.58 -7.25
CA LYS A 149 5.06 -9.73 -8.29
C LYS A 149 4.73 -10.89 -9.24
N TYR A 150 4.28 -12.02 -8.71
CA TYR A 150 3.84 -13.17 -9.49
C TYR A 150 2.67 -12.80 -10.41
N LYS A 151 1.64 -12.11 -9.90
CA LYS A 151 0.53 -11.61 -10.72
C LYS A 151 1.00 -10.71 -11.86
N ARG A 152 1.93 -9.77 -11.58
CA ARG A 152 2.50 -8.92 -12.63
C ARG A 152 3.24 -9.75 -13.70
N GLY A 153 3.96 -10.79 -13.27
CA GLY A 153 4.61 -11.74 -14.19
C GLY A 153 3.60 -12.48 -15.07
N LEU A 154 2.50 -12.98 -14.50
CA LEU A 154 1.41 -13.62 -15.24
C LEU A 154 0.79 -12.66 -16.28
N LEU A 155 0.43 -11.45 -15.86
CA LEU A 155 -0.12 -10.42 -16.76
C LEU A 155 0.86 -10.10 -17.90
N SER A 156 2.15 -9.99 -17.61
CA SER A 156 3.17 -9.74 -18.64
C SER A 156 3.31 -10.91 -19.62
N ALA A 157 3.25 -12.14 -19.15
CA ALA A 157 3.36 -13.31 -19.98
C ALA A 157 2.14 -13.49 -20.90
N VAL A 158 0.93 -13.37 -20.31
CA VAL A 158 -0.34 -13.56 -21.03
C VAL A 158 -0.58 -12.46 -22.08
N PHE A 159 -0.35 -11.21 -21.72
CA PHE A 159 -0.61 -10.05 -22.60
C PHE A 159 0.65 -9.55 -23.33
N SER A 160 1.63 -10.43 -23.55
CA SER A 160 2.80 -10.12 -24.38
C SER A 160 2.38 -9.83 -25.81
N GLN A 161 2.82 -8.70 -26.36
CA GLN A 161 2.58 -8.36 -27.78
C GLN A 161 3.50 -9.09 -28.75
N ASN A 162 4.59 -9.65 -28.26
CA ASN A 162 5.64 -10.20 -29.12
C ASN A 162 5.55 -11.72 -29.30
N VAL A 163 4.93 -12.42 -28.36
CA VAL A 163 4.79 -13.88 -28.40
C VAL A 163 3.46 -14.25 -27.79
N SER A 164 2.58 -14.86 -28.60
CA SER A 164 1.35 -15.44 -28.06
C SER A 164 1.69 -16.70 -27.25
N MET A 165 1.18 -16.79 -26.03
CA MET A 165 1.18 -18.05 -25.25
C MET A 165 0.16 -19.06 -25.79
N PHE A 166 -0.72 -18.61 -26.69
CA PHE A 166 -1.84 -19.39 -27.22
C PHE A 166 -1.52 -19.86 -28.63
N SER A 167 -1.93 -21.05 -28.99
CA SER A 167 -1.72 -21.64 -30.31
C SER A 167 -2.45 -20.88 -31.41
N THR A 168 -3.58 -20.25 -31.07
CA THR A 168 -4.40 -19.42 -31.98
C THR A 168 -4.76 -18.12 -31.27
N ALA A 169 -4.40 -17.00 -31.86
CA ALA A 169 -4.81 -15.68 -31.38
C ALA A 169 -4.87 -14.71 -32.59
N ASP A 170 -5.95 -13.96 -32.65
CA ASP A 170 -6.14 -12.95 -33.69
C ASP A 170 -5.78 -11.56 -33.17
N PHE A 171 -5.35 -10.71 -34.07
CA PHE A 171 -4.95 -9.34 -33.76
C PHE A 171 -6.11 -8.38 -33.93
N TYR A 172 -6.45 -7.67 -32.85
CA TYR A 172 -7.54 -6.68 -32.83
C TYR A 172 -7.04 -5.32 -32.34
N ALA A 173 -7.59 -4.25 -32.90
CA ALA A 173 -7.43 -2.91 -32.33
C ALA A 173 -8.27 -2.79 -31.04
N PHE A 174 -7.85 -1.98 -30.09
CA PHE A 174 -8.58 -1.84 -28.82
C PHE A 174 -10.01 -1.32 -29.03
N SER A 175 -10.24 -0.51 -30.07
CA SER A 175 -11.59 -0.06 -30.46
C SER A 175 -12.54 -1.17 -30.90
N GLU A 176 -12.00 -2.33 -31.30
CA GLU A 176 -12.79 -3.52 -31.63
C GLU A 176 -13.11 -4.35 -30.38
N LEU A 177 -12.30 -4.21 -29.30
CA LEU A 177 -12.46 -4.93 -28.04
C LEU A 177 -13.40 -4.22 -27.07
N ALA A 178 -13.39 -2.88 -27.07
CA ALA A 178 -14.14 -2.09 -26.11
C ALA A 178 -14.64 -0.76 -26.68
N VAL A 179 -15.80 -0.36 -26.23
CA VAL A 179 -16.41 0.94 -26.56
C VAL A 179 -16.61 1.75 -25.30
N ARG A 180 -16.34 3.06 -25.35
CA ARG A 180 -16.63 3.93 -24.20
C ARG A 180 -18.14 4.15 -24.09
N ARG A 181 -18.68 3.94 -22.88
CA ARG A 181 -20.09 4.23 -22.60
C ARG A 181 -20.34 5.74 -22.73
N SER A 182 -21.33 6.09 -23.54
CA SER A 182 -21.73 7.48 -23.78
C SER A 182 -22.91 7.93 -22.92
N GLU A 183 -23.61 6.99 -22.28
CA GLU A 183 -24.80 7.23 -21.46
C GLU A 183 -24.46 8.14 -20.28
N LYS A 184 -25.16 9.28 -20.17
CA LYS A 184 -24.90 10.30 -19.16
C LYS A 184 -25.97 10.27 -18.07
N TYR A 185 -25.52 10.64 -16.88
CA TYR A 185 -26.37 10.82 -15.71
C TYR A 185 -26.23 12.27 -15.24
N ASP A 186 -27.38 12.95 -15.15
CA ASP A 186 -27.44 14.30 -14.59
C ASP A 186 -27.93 14.21 -13.13
N PRO A 187 -27.09 14.54 -12.15
CA PRO A 187 -27.48 14.53 -10.73
C PRO A 187 -28.64 15.46 -10.38
N LYS A 188 -28.87 16.49 -11.21
CA LYS A 188 -29.97 17.46 -10.97
C LYS A 188 -31.34 16.91 -11.38
N CYS A 189 -31.37 15.95 -12.29
CA CYS A 189 -32.60 15.37 -12.85
C CYS A 189 -32.92 14.00 -12.24
N ASN A 190 -31.92 13.31 -11.68
CA ASN A 190 -32.05 11.95 -11.18
C ASN A 190 -31.48 11.89 -9.75
N ALA A 191 -32.22 11.27 -8.82
CA ALA A 191 -31.79 11.15 -7.43
C ALA A 191 -31.17 9.76 -7.12
N HIS A 192 -30.23 9.74 -6.17
CA HIS A 192 -29.73 8.55 -5.47
C HIS A 192 -28.91 7.52 -6.26
N ALA A 193 -28.02 7.95 -7.15
CA ALA A 193 -27.03 7.04 -7.74
C ALA A 193 -25.75 6.97 -6.91
N VAL A 194 -25.20 5.75 -6.74
CA VAL A 194 -23.87 5.52 -6.19
C VAL A 194 -22.84 6.04 -7.19
N CYS A 195 -22.00 6.98 -6.76
CA CYS A 195 -20.98 7.59 -7.60
C CYS A 195 -19.57 7.13 -7.19
N ILE A 196 -18.82 6.67 -8.18
CA ILE A 196 -17.41 6.27 -8.04
C ILE A 196 -16.52 7.39 -8.59
N GLU A 197 -15.72 7.99 -7.71
CA GLU A 197 -14.67 8.94 -8.05
C GLU A 197 -13.31 8.24 -8.07
N LEU A 198 -12.26 8.88 -8.62
CA LEU A 198 -10.93 8.28 -8.68
C LEU A 198 -10.38 7.89 -7.30
N GLU A 199 -10.71 8.64 -6.26
CA GLU A 199 -10.27 8.35 -4.89
C GLU A 199 -10.86 7.05 -4.34
N HIS A 200 -12.02 6.65 -4.83
CA HIS A 200 -12.69 5.41 -4.44
C HIS A 200 -12.11 4.16 -5.11
N ILE A 201 -11.22 4.30 -6.08
CA ILE A 201 -10.55 3.17 -6.73
C ILE A 201 -9.14 3.05 -6.16
N GLU A 202 -8.85 1.90 -5.55
CA GLU A 202 -7.53 1.57 -5.03
C GLU A 202 -6.54 1.33 -6.16
N GLN A 203 -5.31 1.84 -6.01
CA GLN A 203 -4.27 1.71 -7.04
C GLN A 203 -3.86 0.24 -7.23
N GLU A 204 -3.67 -0.19 -8.47
CA GLU A 204 -3.15 -1.50 -8.89
C GLU A 204 -3.98 -2.73 -8.49
N THR A 205 -5.02 -2.58 -7.68
CA THR A 205 -5.77 -3.73 -7.14
C THR A 205 -7.08 -4.02 -7.85
N GLY A 206 -7.65 -3.03 -8.51
CA GLY A 206 -8.97 -3.14 -9.12
C GLY A 206 -10.13 -3.09 -8.12
N ARG A 207 -9.87 -2.74 -6.86
CA ARG A 207 -10.88 -2.68 -5.80
C ARG A 207 -11.52 -1.30 -5.71
N ILE A 208 -12.83 -1.28 -5.52
CA ILE A 208 -13.56 -0.08 -5.11
C ILE A 208 -13.58 -0.08 -3.59
N ILE A 209 -12.95 0.93 -2.98
CA ILE A 209 -12.77 1.08 -1.52
C ILE A 209 -13.73 2.09 -0.90
N GLY A 210 -14.56 2.72 -1.70
CA GLY A 210 -15.54 3.70 -1.24
C GLY A 210 -16.47 4.14 -2.36
N SER A 211 -17.40 5.00 -2.01
CA SER A 211 -18.32 5.65 -2.95
C SER A 211 -18.90 6.92 -2.32
N THR A 212 -19.47 7.77 -3.14
CA THR A 212 -20.28 8.92 -2.69
C THR A 212 -21.64 8.88 -3.34
N CYS A 213 -22.58 9.70 -2.87
CA CYS A 213 -23.85 9.88 -3.56
C CYS A 213 -23.69 10.92 -4.67
N ALA A 214 -24.25 10.66 -5.84
CA ALA A 214 -24.21 11.59 -6.96
C ALA A 214 -24.95 12.91 -6.65
N ASP A 215 -25.91 12.90 -5.74
CA ASP A 215 -26.71 14.07 -5.33
C ASP A 215 -25.88 15.22 -4.76
N TYR A 216 -24.72 14.89 -4.19
CA TYR A 216 -23.77 15.89 -3.67
C TYR A 216 -22.85 16.49 -4.75
N GLN A 217 -23.08 16.12 -6.01
CA GLN A 217 -22.21 16.48 -7.13
C GLN A 217 -22.98 17.32 -8.16
N ASN A 218 -22.36 18.36 -8.69
CA ASN A 218 -22.97 19.22 -9.70
C ASN A 218 -22.58 18.86 -11.14
N SER A 219 -21.67 17.91 -11.33
CA SER A 219 -21.14 17.55 -12.65
C SER A 219 -21.85 16.34 -13.23
N ILE A 220 -22.10 16.37 -14.53
CA ILE A 220 -22.62 15.22 -15.29
C ILE A 220 -21.68 14.02 -15.11
N LYS A 221 -22.27 12.87 -14.82
CA LYS A 221 -21.56 11.60 -14.63
C LYS A 221 -21.75 10.69 -15.85
N THR A 222 -21.00 9.60 -15.90
CA THR A 222 -21.19 8.52 -16.88
C THR A 222 -21.82 7.33 -16.16
N VAL A 223 -22.87 6.75 -16.72
CA VAL A 223 -23.47 5.51 -16.22
C VAL A 223 -22.46 4.36 -16.38
N CYS A 224 -22.49 3.42 -15.45
CA CYS A 224 -21.68 2.21 -15.48
C CYS A 224 -22.59 1.03 -15.17
N LYS A 225 -22.61 0.01 -16.04
CA LYS A 225 -23.46 -1.18 -15.91
C LYS A 225 -22.62 -2.42 -15.53
N PRO A 226 -23.24 -3.42 -14.91
CA PRO A 226 -22.55 -4.68 -14.61
C PRO A 226 -21.86 -5.24 -15.87
N GLY A 227 -20.60 -5.63 -15.75
CA GLY A 227 -19.77 -6.09 -16.86
C GLY A 227 -18.92 -5.01 -17.51
N ASP A 228 -19.20 -3.73 -17.29
CA ASP A 228 -18.29 -2.66 -17.73
C ASP A 228 -16.96 -2.70 -16.98
N VAL A 229 -15.94 -2.14 -17.62
CA VAL A 229 -14.61 -2.00 -17.03
C VAL A 229 -14.30 -0.51 -16.87
N MET A 230 -14.08 -0.06 -15.64
CA MET A 230 -13.66 1.30 -15.35
C MET A 230 -12.16 1.47 -15.53
N PHE A 231 -11.76 2.58 -16.16
CA PHE A 231 -10.36 3.00 -16.27
C PHE A 231 -10.22 4.50 -15.98
N GLY A 232 -9.39 4.82 -14.99
CA GLY A 232 -9.03 6.20 -14.63
C GLY A 232 -8.13 6.82 -15.69
N LYS A 233 -8.66 7.73 -16.49
CA LYS A 233 -7.89 8.40 -17.55
C LYS A 233 -6.93 9.46 -17.00
N LEU A 234 -7.25 10.10 -15.86
CA LEU A 234 -6.40 11.08 -15.22
C LEU A 234 -5.26 10.38 -14.47
N ARG A 235 -4.03 10.78 -14.77
CA ARG A 235 -2.81 10.18 -14.19
C ARG A 235 -2.81 8.66 -14.33
N PRO A 236 -2.84 8.13 -15.55
CA PRO A 236 -2.99 6.69 -15.79
C PRO A 236 -1.91 5.85 -15.12
N TYR A 237 -0.71 6.41 -14.87
CA TYR A 237 0.36 5.76 -14.12
C TYR A 237 -0.05 5.34 -12.68
N LEU A 238 -1.12 5.92 -12.12
CA LEU A 238 -1.70 5.48 -10.84
C LEU A 238 -2.46 4.16 -10.95
N ARG A 239 -2.65 3.62 -12.16
CA ARG A 239 -3.26 2.29 -12.40
C ARG A 239 -4.59 2.10 -11.66
N LYS A 240 -5.48 3.09 -11.79
CA LYS A 240 -6.82 3.04 -11.21
C LYS A 240 -7.81 2.46 -12.21
N TYR A 241 -8.24 1.25 -11.95
CA TYR A 241 -9.20 0.50 -12.75
C TYR A 241 -10.11 -0.31 -11.84
N ALA A 242 -11.33 -0.64 -12.28
CA ALA A 242 -12.24 -1.49 -11.53
C ALA A 242 -13.17 -2.25 -12.45
N PHE A 243 -13.66 -3.40 -11.99
CA PHE A 243 -14.70 -4.16 -12.65
C PHE A 243 -16.05 -3.82 -12.05
N VAL A 244 -17.02 -3.44 -12.88
CA VAL A 244 -18.37 -3.02 -12.44
C VAL A 244 -19.21 -4.27 -12.16
N GLN A 245 -19.60 -4.47 -10.92
CA GLN A 245 -20.44 -5.58 -10.49
C GLN A 245 -21.92 -5.17 -10.32
N LYS A 246 -22.16 -3.90 -9.97
CA LYS A 246 -23.49 -3.32 -9.76
C LYS A 246 -23.57 -1.99 -10.48
N GLU A 247 -24.76 -1.64 -10.94
CA GLU A 247 -25.00 -0.36 -11.59
C GLU A 247 -24.60 0.81 -10.67
N CYS A 248 -23.87 1.75 -11.25
CA CYS A 248 -23.40 2.96 -10.58
C CYS A 248 -23.12 4.05 -11.61
N VAL A 249 -22.66 5.21 -11.15
CA VAL A 249 -22.16 6.26 -12.04
C VAL A 249 -20.71 6.57 -11.69
N CYS A 250 -19.95 7.09 -12.63
CA CYS A 250 -18.56 7.45 -12.39
C CYS A 250 -18.23 8.88 -12.82
N SER A 251 -17.16 9.40 -12.25
CA SER A 251 -16.55 10.69 -12.59
C SER A 251 -16.22 10.80 -14.07
N SER A 252 -16.26 12.02 -14.60
CA SER A 252 -15.80 12.31 -15.97
C SER A 252 -14.32 11.95 -16.20
N GLU A 253 -13.52 11.80 -15.16
CA GLU A 253 -12.11 11.38 -15.23
C GLU A 253 -11.94 9.84 -15.29
N ILE A 254 -13.04 9.10 -15.30
CA ILE A 254 -13.08 7.64 -15.45
C ILE A 254 -13.82 7.30 -16.74
N TRP A 255 -13.25 6.42 -17.55
CA TRP A 255 -13.96 5.79 -18.64
C TRP A 255 -14.69 4.54 -18.15
N SER A 256 -15.94 4.37 -18.51
CA SER A 256 -16.67 3.10 -18.45
C SER A 256 -16.55 2.45 -19.83
N LEU A 257 -15.86 1.31 -19.90
CA LEU A 257 -15.58 0.57 -21.12
C LEU A 257 -16.56 -0.60 -21.21
N ILE A 258 -17.31 -0.66 -22.31
CA ILE A 258 -18.22 -1.76 -22.62
C ILE A 258 -17.43 -2.77 -23.44
N PRO A 259 -17.24 -4.01 -22.96
CA PRO A 259 -16.63 -5.07 -23.76
C PRO A 259 -17.49 -5.42 -24.97
N THR A 260 -16.85 -5.72 -26.09
CA THR A 260 -17.55 -6.27 -27.27
C THR A 260 -17.66 -7.80 -27.17
N ASP A 261 -18.35 -8.41 -28.12
CA ASP A 261 -18.48 -9.88 -28.20
C ASP A 261 -17.16 -10.61 -28.47
N ILE A 262 -16.11 -9.90 -28.86
CA ILE A 262 -14.76 -10.46 -29.09
C ILE A 262 -14.08 -10.82 -27.78
N VAL A 263 -14.34 -10.07 -26.72
CA VAL A 263 -13.60 -10.20 -25.45
C VAL A 263 -14.54 -10.48 -24.27
N ILE A 264 -14.13 -11.41 -23.39
CA ILE A 264 -14.84 -11.63 -22.12
C ILE A 264 -14.63 -10.40 -21.22
N PRO A 265 -15.68 -9.88 -20.53
CA PRO A 265 -15.56 -8.67 -19.70
C PRO A 265 -14.42 -8.71 -18.69
N LYS A 266 -14.23 -9.84 -18.01
CA LYS A 266 -13.12 -10.03 -17.06
C LYS A 266 -11.75 -10.13 -17.75
N TYR A 267 -11.69 -10.66 -18.97
CA TYR A 267 -10.45 -10.67 -19.74
C TYR A 267 -10.03 -9.24 -20.12
N LEU A 268 -10.99 -8.40 -20.59
CA LEU A 268 -10.73 -6.97 -20.82
C LEU A 268 -10.24 -6.27 -19.53
N PHE A 269 -10.84 -6.57 -18.38
CA PHE A 269 -10.41 -6.03 -17.08
C PHE A 269 -8.96 -6.38 -16.78
N TYR A 270 -8.49 -7.57 -17.11
CA TYR A 270 -7.09 -7.95 -16.92
C TYR A 270 -6.17 -7.40 -18.02
N LEU A 271 -6.65 -7.30 -19.26
CA LEU A 271 -5.90 -6.69 -20.36
C LEU A 271 -5.49 -5.24 -20.02
N ILE A 272 -6.39 -4.42 -19.48
CA ILE A 272 -6.08 -3.03 -19.13
C ILE A 272 -5.12 -2.90 -17.93
N GLN A 273 -4.88 -3.97 -17.18
CA GLN A 273 -3.86 -4.01 -16.11
C GLN A 273 -2.46 -4.31 -16.64
N SER A 274 -2.35 -4.84 -17.87
CA SER A 274 -1.09 -5.26 -18.46
C SER A 274 -0.14 -4.08 -18.74
N GLU A 275 1.16 -4.36 -18.74
CA GLU A 275 2.18 -3.36 -19.12
C GLU A 275 2.00 -2.90 -20.57
N ALA A 276 1.55 -3.80 -21.47
CA ALA A 276 1.27 -3.48 -22.86
C ALA A 276 0.22 -2.36 -22.98
N PHE A 277 -0.90 -2.49 -22.28
CA PHE A 277 -1.93 -1.45 -22.25
C PHE A 277 -1.46 -0.19 -21.52
N MET A 278 -0.83 -0.34 -20.36
CA MET A 278 -0.40 0.80 -19.54
C MET A 278 0.67 1.64 -20.23
N LYS A 279 1.55 1.02 -21.02
CA LYS A 279 2.54 1.75 -21.85
C LYS A 279 1.84 2.71 -22.83
N VAL A 280 0.77 2.27 -23.46
CA VAL A 280 -0.01 3.11 -24.40
C VAL A 280 -0.82 4.16 -23.62
N ALA A 281 -1.46 3.78 -22.53
CA ALA A 281 -2.27 4.69 -21.70
C ALA A 281 -1.46 5.83 -21.07
N ASN A 282 -0.16 5.63 -20.82
CA ASN A 282 0.74 6.64 -20.28
C ASN A 282 1.31 7.59 -21.36
N VAL A 283 1.07 7.35 -22.66
CA VAL A 283 1.40 8.32 -23.69
C VAL A 283 0.42 9.49 -23.57
N SER A 284 0.88 10.62 -23.07
CA SER A 284 0.08 11.80 -22.83
C SER A 284 0.72 13.07 -23.41
N SER A 285 -0.12 14.02 -23.82
CA SER A 285 0.31 15.30 -24.41
C SER A 285 0.59 16.41 -23.36
N GLY A 286 0.54 16.13 -22.06
CA GLY A 286 0.68 17.14 -21.01
C GLY A 286 1.56 16.71 -19.84
N THR A 287 2.35 17.66 -19.29
CA THR A 287 3.32 17.37 -18.21
C THR A 287 2.77 17.52 -16.79
N LYS A 288 1.82 18.44 -16.53
CA LYS A 288 1.32 18.71 -15.16
C LYS A 288 0.19 17.80 -14.70
N MET A 289 -0.73 17.40 -15.61
CA MET A 289 -1.87 16.53 -15.31
C MET A 289 -2.09 15.58 -16.49
N PRO A 290 -1.25 14.53 -16.66
CA PRO A 290 -1.34 13.64 -17.80
C PRO A 290 -2.68 12.90 -17.81
N ARG A 291 -3.27 12.80 -19.00
CA ARG A 291 -4.49 12.03 -19.26
C ARG A 291 -4.26 11.05 -20.39
N ALA A 292 -4.82 9.87 -20.24
CA ALA A 292 -4.84 8.89 -21.31
C ALA A 292 -5.72 9.42 -22.47
N GLU A 293 -5.22 9.27 -23.70
CA GLU A 293 -5.89 9.73 -24.92
C GLU A 293 -6.58 8.54 -25.60
N TRP A 294 -7.91 8.64 -25.75
CA TRP A 294 -8.67 7.58 -26.39
C TRP A 294 -8.23 7.29 -27.82
N SER A 295 -7.93 8.32 -28.60
CA SER A 295 -7.47 8.19 -29.98
C SER A 295 -6.19 7.36 -30.12
N THR A 296 -5.34 7.37 -29.10
CA THR A 296 -4.11 6.58 -29.03
C THR A 296 -4.41 5.15 -28.60
N ILE A 297 -5.20 4.97 -27.54
CA ILE A 297 -5.57 3.65 -27.01
C ILE A 297 -6.42 2.88 -28.03
N ALA A 298 -7.40 3.52 -28.66
CA ALA A 298 -8.29 2.89 -29.64
C ALA A 298 -7.56 2.22 -30.82
N LYS A 299 -6.41 2.77 -31.21
CA LYS A 299 -5.57 2.27 -32.31
C LYS A 299 -4.54 1.22 -31.85
N SER A 300 -4.33 1.05 -30.55
CA SER A 300 -3.38 0.04 -30.06
C SER A 300 -3.91 -1.36 -30.32
N GLY A 301 -3.03 -2.28 -30.69
CA GLY A 301 -3.42 -3.62 -31.08
C GLY A 301 -3.02 -4.67 -30.05
N TYR A 302 -3.84 -5.71 -29.93
CA TYR A 302 -3.65 -6.80 -28.98
C TYR A 302 -3.95 -8.15 -29.62
N LEU A 303 -3.18 -9.15 -29.24
CA LEU A 303 -3.47 -10.54 -29.58
C LEU A 303 -4.54 -11.08 -28.61
N ILE A 304 -5.66 -11.54 -29.17
CA ILE A 304 -6.81 -12.04 -28.41
C ILE A 304 -7.02 -13.51 -28.77
N PRO A 305 -6.93 -14.42 -27.78
CA PRO A 305 -7.11 -15.85 -28.01
C PRO A 305 -8.60 -16.22 -28.07
N SER A 306 -8.86 -17.52 -28.26
CA SER A 306 -10.21 -18.08 -28.21
C SER A 306 -10.92 -17.77 -26.89
N LYS A 307 -12.25 -17.81 -26.91
CA LYS A 307 -13.06 -17.57 -25.68
C LYS A 307 -12.72 -18.54 -24.55
N ASP A 308 -12.39 -19.78 -24.87
CA ASP A 308 -12.03 -20.80 -23.89
C ASP A 308 -10.68 -20.44 -23.22
N ASP A 309 -9.70 -20.01 -24.00
CA ASP A 309 -8.40 -19.55 -23.49
C ASP A 309 -8.52 -18.24 -22.69
N GLN A 310 -9.41 -17.33 -23.12
CA GLN A 310 -9.74 -16.12 -22.35
C GLN A 310 -10.29 -16.51 -20.97
N GLN A 311 -11.24 -17.47 -20.93
CA GLN A 311 -11.86 -17.92 -19.67
C GLN A 311 -10.85 -18.59 -18.78
N ALA A 312 -10.01 -19.50 -19.31
CA ALA A 312 -8.93 -20.14 -18.56
C ALA A 312 -7.96 -19.11 -17.94
N THR A 313 -7.63 -18.06 -18.72
CA THR A 313 -6.80 -16.94 -18.25
C THR A 313 -7.49 -16.19 -17.10
N VAL A 314 -8.76 -15.88 -17.23
CA VAL A 314 -9.56 -15.20 -16.20
C VAL A 314 -9.57 -16.02 -14.93
N ASP A 315 -9.81 -17.34 -15.00
CA ASP A 315 -9.87 -18.22 -13.83
C ASP A 315 -8.56 -18.25 -13.05
N ILE A 316 -7.43 -18.29 -13.76
CA ILE A 316 -6.09 -18.23 -13.14
C ILE A 316 -5.87 -16.88 -12.43
N LEU A 317 -6.16 -15.77 -13.11
CA LEU A 317 -5.93 -14.43 -12.56
C LEU A 317 -6.89 -14.10 -11.42
N GLU A 318 -8.17 -14.49 -11.49
CA GLU A 318 -9.12 -14.35 -10.39
C GLU A 318 -8.74 -15.20 -9.17
N THR A 319 -8.23 -16.41 -9.41
CA THR A 319 -7.72 -17.25 -8.32
C THR A 319 -6.51 -16.61 -7.65
N THR A 320 -5.59 -16.06 -8.44
CA THR A 320 -4.43 -15.32 -7.94
C THR A 320 -4.87 -14.09 -7.12
N ASP A 321 -5.85 -13.32 -7.60
CA ASP A 321 -6.40 -12.18 -6.87
C ASP A 321 -7.04 -12.58 -5.54
N ARG A 322 -7.82 -13.67 -5.52
CA ARG A 322 -8.40 -14.21 -4.27
C ARG A 322 -7.32 -14.60 -3.25
N ILE A 323 -6.24 -15.23 -3.70
CA ILE A 323 -5.10 -15.57 -2.85
C ILE A 323 -4.45 -14.30 -2.28
N ILE A 324 -4.17 -13.30 -3.11
CA ILE A 324 -3.60 -12.02 -2.66
C ILE A 324 -4.49 -11.36 -1.62
N VAL A 325 -5.80 -11.24 -1.88
CA VAL A 325 -6.77 -10.64 -0.94
C VAL A 325 -6.80 -11.38 0.40
N SER A 326 -6.77 -12.70 0.39
CA SER A 326 -6.74 -13.52 1.61
C SER A 326 -5.48 -13.27 2.43
N HIS A 327 -4.32 -13.17 1.77
CA HIS A 327 -3.04 -12.92 2.46
C HIS A 327 -2.91 -11.48 2.95
N VAL A 328 -3.44 -10.48 2.24
CA VAL A 328 -3.56 -9.09 2.72
C VAL A 328 -4.44 -9.04 3.98
N ALA A 329 -5.62 -9.65 3.95
CA ALA A 329 -6.50 -9.70 5.13
C ALA A 329 -5.85 -10.43 6.32
N SER A 330 -4.99 -11.41 6.08
CA SER A 330 -4.23 -12.08 7.12
C SER A 330 -3.14 -11.19 7.71
N TYR A 331 -2.45 -10.41 6.87
CA TYR A 331 -1.49 -9.40 7.30
C TYR A 331 -2.16 -8.35 8.20
N ASP A 332 -3.28 -7.78 7.76
CA ASP A 332 -4.02 -6.77 8.52
C ASP A 332 -4.46 -7.29 9.90
N ARG A 333 -4.96 -8.55 9.94
CA ARG A 333 -5.33 -9.20 11.21
C ARG A 333 -4.15 -9.39 12.16
N LEU A 334 -2.96 -9.72 11.65
CA LEU A 334 -1.75 -9.82 12.49
C LEU A 334 -1.35 -8.47 13.09
N ILE A 335 -1.44 -7.39 12.31
CA ILE A 335 -1.18 -6.01 12.78
C ILE A 335 -2.17 -5.63 13.90
N GLU A 336 -3.46 -5.85 13.69
CA GLU A 336 -4.48 -5.56 14.69
C GLU A 336 -4.35 -6.44 15.95
N TYR A 337 -3.97 -7.71 15.78
CA TYR A 337 -3.68 -8.59 16.90
C TYR A 337 -2.50 -8.10 17.74
N LYS A 338 -1.39 -7.70 17.08
CA LYS A 338 -0.23 -7.09 17.77
C LYS A 338 -0.64 -5.85 18.56
N LYS A 339 -1.41 -4.96 17.94
CA LYS A 339 -1.93 -3.75 18.59
C LYS A 339 -2.80 -4.07 19.80
N GLY A 340 -3.69 -5.06 19.69
CA GLY A 340 -4.51 -5.52 20.81
C GLY A 340 -3.69 -6.10 21.96
N LEU A 341 -2.62 -6.86 21.67
CA LEU A 341 -1.70 -7.36 22.69
C LEU A 341 -0.95 -6.24 23.42
N LEU A 342 -0.44 -5.24 22.68
CA LEU A 342 0.21 -4.07 23.27
C LEU A 342 -0.71 -3.32 24.24
N GLN A 343 -2.01 -3.26 23.95
CA GLN A 343 -3.00 -2.62 24.82
C GLN A 343 -3.34 -3.44 26.08
N ARG A 344 -3.29 -4.78 25.99
CA ARG A 344 -3.69 -5.67 27.08
C ARG A 344 -2.57 -6.00 28.04
N LEU A 345 -1.34 -6.10 27.55
CA LEU A 345 -0.19 -6.52 28.36
C LEU A 345 0.47 -5.36 29.10
N PHE A 346 0.29 -4.14 28.63
CA PHE A 346 0.90 -2.94 29.19
C PHE A 346 -0.17 -1.95 29.71
N ILE A 347 -1.08 -2.46 30.54
CA ILE A 347 -2.11 -1.67 31.21
C ILE A 347 -1.51 -0.84 32.34
#